data_c06deaa5f8ef1d58b7d90f29edf51810
#
_entry.id   c06deaa5f8ef1d58b7d90f29edf51810
#
_cell.length_a   1.000
_cell.length_b   1.000
_cell.length_c   1.000
_cell.angle_alpha   90.00
_cell.angle_beta   90.00
_cell.angle_gamma   90.00
#
_symmetry.space_group_name_H-M   'P 1'
#
loop_
_entity.id
_entity.type
_entity.pdbx_description
1 polymer ?
#
loop_
_entity_poly.entity_id
_entity_poly.type
_entity_poly.pdbx_seq_one_letter_code
_entity_poly.pdbx_strand_id
1 'polypeptide(L)'
;MTHQHPPTDRRRFLHHGARWAAATTAASGALGGLASAPAQAARSPDAVAPGARGLALSHTHTREQIALVYAHDDRYLPSALGSLNHFLRDHYTGDVGQIDPRLFDLLHRVRQVLGSSAEYEVISGYRCPTTNNRLRNTRGGGVAQRSLHMEGQAIDVRLRGVALADLRDAALSLRAGGVGFYPRDQFVHLDTGRLRSW
;
A
#
# COMPACT_ATOMS: atom_id res chain seq x y z
N MET A 1 -49.17 -25.39 -22.88
CA MET A 1 -48.18 -25.27 -23.93
C MET A 1 -46.82 -25.15 -23.24
N THR A 2 -46.14 -26.27 -23.14
CA THR A 2 -44.87 -26.49 -22.43
C THR A 2 -43.75 -26.43 -23.46
N HIS A 3 -42.83 -25.49 -23.34
CA HIS A 3 -41.59 -25.47 -24.10
C HIS A 3 -40.43 -26.01 -23.26
N GLN A 4 -40.01 -27.22 -23.66
CA GLN A 4 -38.82 -27.87 -23.16
C GLN A 4 -37.58 -27.35 -23.90
N HIS A 5 -36.52 -26.99 -23.16
CA HIS A 5 -35.19 -26.78 -23.72
C HIS A 5 -34.40 -28.11 -23.74
N PRO A 6 -33.64 -28.38 -24.81
CA PRO A 6 -32.78 -29.57 -24.88
C PRO A 6 -31.42 -29.33 -24.17
N PRO A 7 -30.78 -30.40 -23.67
CA PRO A 7 -29.48 -30.32 -23.00
C PRO A 7 -28.35 -30.33 -24.04
N THR A 8 -27.35 -29.47 -23.82
CA THR A 8 -26.10 -29.43 -24.58
C THR A 8 -25.12 -30.48 -24.07
N ASP A 9 -24.80 -31.35 -25.02
CA ASP A 9 -23.92 -32.50 -24.87
C ASP A 9 -22.42 -32.07 -24.71
N ARG A 10 -21.83 -32.45 -23.59
CA ARG A 10 -20.40 -32.40 -23.36
C ARG A 10 -19.84 -33.77 -23.63
N ARG A 11 -19.18 -33.98 -24.77
CA ARG A 11 -18.13 -35.00 -24.93
C ARG A 11 -17.64 -35.10 -26.37
N ARG A 12 -16.34 -35.12 -26.52
CA ARG A 12 -15.46 -35.69 -27.52
C ARG A 12 -14.62 -34.69 -28.31
N PHE A 13 -13.39 -34.58 -27.89
CA PHE A 13 -12.26 -34.59 -28.82
C PHE A 13 -11.08 -35.29 -28.16
N LEU A 14 -10.96 -36.58 -28.44
CA LEU A 14 -9.75 -37.37 -28.24
C LEU A 14 -9.24 -37.86 -29.60
N HIS A 15 -7.94 -37.85 -29.72
CA HIS A 15 -7.10 -38.58 -30.67
C HIS A 15 -6.96 -38.05 -32.10
N HIS A 16 -5.79 -37.52 -32.41
CA HIS A 16 -4.99 -37.99 -33.52
C HIS A 16 -3.52 -37.85 -33.17
N GLY A 17 -2.87 -39.00 -32.95
CA GLY A 17 -1.43 -39.13 -32.89
C GLY A 17 -0.82 -39.11 -34.27
N ALA A 18 0.27 -38.41 -34.45
CA ALA A 18 1.15 -38.60 -35.59
C ALA A 18 2.58 -38.72 -35.09
N ARG A 19 3.11 -39.93 -35.19
CA ARG A 19 4.50 -40.30 -35.00
C ARG A 19 5.31 -39.81 -36.17
N TRP A 20 6.36 -39.04 -35.98
CA TRP A 20 7.45 -38.87 -36.95
C TRP A 20 8.77 -39.22 -36.30
N ALA A 21 9.52 -40.03 -37.04
CA ALA A 21 10.75 -40.66 -36.64
C ALA A 21 11.98 -39.74 -36.77
N ALA A 22 12.97 -40.12 -36.04
CA ALA A 22 14.35 -39.63 -35.86
C ALA A 22 15.06 -39.13 -37.13
N ALA A 23 15.83 -38.05 -36.95
CA ALA A 23 17.11 -37.83 -37.63
C ALA A 23 18.07 -37.19 -36.63
N THR A 24 19.09 -37.95 -36.28
CA THR A 24 20.26 -37.54 -35.47
C THR A 24 21.21 -36.70 -36.32
N THR A 25 21.46 -35.46 -35.92
CA THR A 25 22.67 -34.74 -36.31
C THR A 25 23.29 -34.14 -35.06
N ALA A 26 24.47 -34.65 -34.73
CA ALA A 26 25.34 -34.11 -33.69
C ALA A 26 25.93 -32.79 -34.17
N ALA A 27 25.64 -31.72 -33.47
CA ALA A 27 26.38 -30.45 -33.56
C ALA A 27 26.73 -30.02 -32.15
N SER A 28 28.02 -30.10 -31.85
CA SER A 28 28.65 -29.56 -30.65
C SER A 28 28.49 -28.03 -30.68
N GLY A 29 27.68 -27.48 -29.79
CA GLY A 29 27.44 -26.05 -29.61
C GLY A 29 27.52 -25.70 -28.13
N ALA A 30 28.42 -24.78 -27.81
CA ALA A 30 28.79 -24.29 -26.50
C ALA A 30 27.59 -24.06 -25.55
N LEU A 31 27.68 -24.61 -24.34
CA LEU A 31 26.83 -24.30 -23.19
C LEU A 31 27.07 -22.85 -22.76
N GLY A 32 26.35 -21.92 -23.35
CA GLY A 32 26.13 -20.59 -22.77
C GLY A 32 25.21 -20.73 -21.57
N GLY A 33 25.76 -20.84 -20.35
CA GLY A 33 25.00 -20.81 -19.12
C GLY A 33 24.28 -19.47 -18.98
N LEU A 34 22.97 -19.47 -19.17
CA LEU A 34 22.12 -18.38 -18.70
C LEU A 34 22.14 -18.41 -17.17
N ALA A 35 23.08 -17.63 -16.59
CA ALA A 35 23.04 -17.34 -15.16
C ALA A 35 21.75 -16.60 -14.87
N SER A 36 20.75 -17.31 -14.35
CA SER A 36 19.58 -16.70 -13.76
C SER A 36 20.06 -15.84 -12.59
N ALA A 37 20.05 -14.53 -12.75
CA ALA A 37 20.29 -13.61 -11.66
C ALA A 37 19.28 -13.94 -10.55
N PRO A 38 19.71 -14.13 -9.29
CA PRO A 38 18.77 -14.35 -8.20
C PRO A 38 17.89 -13.12 -8.11
N ALA A 39 16.55 -13.33 -8.15
CA ALA A 39 15.58 -12.29 -7.84
C ALA A 39 15.95 -11.73 -6.46
N GLN A 40 16.44 -10.50 -6.42
CA GLN A 40 16.72 -9.80 -5.18
C GLN A 40 15.40 -9.67 -4.44
N ALA A 41 15.17 -10.53 -3.45
CA ALA A 41 14.08 -10.37 -2.50
C ALA A 41 14.20 -8.95 -1.93
N ALA A 42 13.18 -8.13 -2.13
CA ALA A 42 13.10 -6.80 -1.58
C ALA A 42 13.30 -6.92 -0.05
N ARG A 43 14.44 -6.45 0.44
CA ARG A 43 14.75 -6.44 1.87
C ARG A 43 13.73 -5.51 2.53
N SER A 44 13.06 -5.99 3.59
CA SER A 44 12.23 -5.13 4.42
C SER A 44 13.06 -3.92 4.85
N PRO A 45 12.53 -2.69 4.73
CA PRO A 45 13.29 -1.47 5.04
C PRO A 45 13.83 -1.43 6.48
N ASP A 46 13.22 -2.18 7.40
CA ASP A 46 13.63 -2.24 8.81
C ASP A 46 14.87 -3.11 9.08
N ALA A 47 15.36 -3.88 8.09
CA ALA A 47 16.54 -4.76 8.24
C ALA A 47 17.86 -4.06 7.88
N VAL A 48 17.87 -2.75 7.60
CA VAL A 48 18.95 -2.12 6.85
C VAL A 48 20.08 -1.56 7.69
N ALA A 49 19.86 -1.08 8.91
CA ALA A 49 20.92 -0.66 9.84
C ALA A 49 20.33 -0.32 11.23
N PRO A 50 21.13 -0.39 12.32
CA PRO A 50 20.73 0.14 13.61
C PRO A 50 20.34 1.63 13.46
N GLY A 51 19.21 2.04 14.07
CA GLY A 51 18.72 3.41 14.02
C GLY A 51 17.96 3.80 12.73
N ALA A 52 17.91 2.94 11.73
CA ALA A 52 17.14 3.21 10.52
C ALA A 52 15.63 3.06 10.75
N ARG A 53 14.87 4.08 10.33
CA ARG A 53 13.41 4.05 10.33
C ARG A 53 12.90 4.00 8.90
N GLY A 54 12.21 2.92 8.56
CA GLY A 54 11.72 2.66 7.22
C GLY A 54 10.23 2.41 7.17
N LEU A 55 9.64 2.60 5.99
CA LEU A 55 8.25 2.31 5.68
C LEU A 55 8.15 1.60 4.33
N ALA A 56 7.20 0.68 4.24
CA ALA A 56 6.72 0.10 3.00
C ALA A 56 5.23 0.46 2.85
N LEU A 57 4.88 1.10 1.75
CA LEU A 57 3.54 1.62 1.47
C LEU A 57 3.09 1.20 0.06
N SER A 58 1.82 0.84 -0.10
CA SER A 58 1.15 0.69 -1.39
C SER A 58 -0.09 1.58 -1.44
N HIS A 59 -0.30 2.28 -2.54
CA HIS A 59 -1.43 3.19 -2.67
C HIS A 59 -2.59 2.52 -3.43
N THR A 60 -3.77 2.44 -2.81
CA THR A 60 -4.91 1.70 -3.37
C THR A 60 -5.48 2.31 -4.65
N HIS A 61 -5.32 3.62 -4.87
CA HIS A 61 -5.82 4.34 -6.04
C HIS A 61 -4.78 4.46 -7.16
N THR A 62 -3.56 4.92 -6.86
CA THR A 62 -2.51 5.09 -7.88
C THR A 62 -1.81 3.79 -8.25
N ARG A 63 -1.94 2.72 -7.44
CA ARG A 63 -1.27 1.42 -7.59
C ARG A 63 0.25 1.47 -7.45
N GLU A 64 0.78 2.61 -7.05
CA GLU A 64 2.20 2.78 -6.78
C GLU A 64 2.59 2.08 -5.47
N GLN A 65 3.87 1.71 -5.38
CA GLN A 65 4.47 1.14 -4.18
C GLN A 65 5.79 1.86 -3.90
N ILE A 66 6.10 2.05 -2.62
CA ILE A 66 7.34 2.63 -2.18
C ILE A 66 7.83 1.90 -0.91
N ALA A 67 9.12 1.58 -0.87
CA ALA A 67 9.76 1.04 0.32
C ALA A 67 11.12 1.73 0.48
N LEU A 68 11.30 2.46 1.58
CA LEU A 68 12.51 3.24 1.82
C LEU A 68 12.74 3.51 3.31
N VAL A 69 13.99 3.82 3.64
CA VAL A 69 14.37 4.43 4.91
C VAL A 69 14.18 5.93 4.79
N TYR A 70 13.37 6.53 5.70
CA TYR A 70 13.10 7.97 5.71
C TYR A 70 13.87 8.73 6.78
N ALA A 71 14.46 8.02 7.73
CA ALA A 71 15.29 8.62 8.79
C ALA A 71 16.33 7.63 9.31
N HIS A 72 17.43 8.17 9.83
CA HIS A 72 18.42 7.48 10.66
C HIS A 72 18.56 8.23 11.97
N ASP A 73 18.38 7.53 13.08
CA ASP A 73 18.33 8.12 14.41
C ASP A 73 17.41 9.37 14.43
N ASP A 74 17.91 10.53 14.80
CA ASP A 74 17.14 11.77 14.87
C ASP A 74 17.11 12.57 13.56
N ARG A 75 17.67 12.03 12.47
CA ARG A 75 17.84 12.76 11.21
C ARG A 75 16.93 12.21 10.12
N TYR A 76 16.00 13.03 9.66
CA TYR A 76 15.23 12.75 8.45
C TYR A 76 16.07 12.89 7.19
N LEU A 77 15.79 12.08 6.19
CA LEU A 77 16.44 12.07 4.88
C LEU A 77 15.62 12.91 3.89
N PRO A 78 16.07 14.10 3.46
CA PRO A 78 15.26 15.01 2.64
C PRO A 78 14.79 14.39 1.32
N SER A 79 15.64 13.61 0.65
CA SER A 79 15.26 12.93 -0.59
C SER A 79 14.15 11.89 -0.38
N ALA A 80 14.21 11.15 0.73
CA ALA A 80 13.17 10.17 1.10
C ALA A 80 11.85 10.87 1.45
N LEU A 81 11.89 11.99 2.19
CA LEU A 81 10.70 12.80 2.46
C LEU A 81 10.10 13.35 1.16
N GLY A 82 10.90 13.82 0.22
CA GLY A 82 10.43 14.25 -1.11
C GLY A 82 9.70 13.14 -1.87
N SER A 83 10.27 11.92 -1.85
CA SER A 83 9.65 10.75 -2.47
C SER A 83 8.33 10.37 -1.79
N LEU A 84 8.26 10.42 -0.45
CA LEU A 84 7.02 10.16 0.30
C LEU A 84 5.96 11.24 0.06
N ASN A 85 6.34 12.51 -0.02
CA ASN A 85 5.41 13.61 -0.37
C ASN A 85 4.78 13.36 -1.74
N HIS A 86 5.58 12.98 -2.74
CA HIS A 86 5.08 12.66 -4.07
C HIS A 86 4.18 11.41 -4.06
N PHE A 87 4.57 10.35 -3.36
CA PHE A 87 3.79 9.12 -3.23
C PHE A 87 2.41 9.40 -2.58
N LEU A 88 2.37 10.23 -1.54
CA LEU A 88 1.16 10.58 -0.79
C LEU A 88 0.39 11.78 -1.35
N ARG A 89 0.68 12.21 -2.57
CA ARG A 89 -0.01 13.32 -3.25
C ARG A 89 -1.51 13.09 -3.35
N ASP A 90 -2.25 14.14 -3.60
CA ASP A 90 -3.69 14.03 -3.90
C ASP A 90 -3.90 13.17 -5.15
N HIS A 91 -4.46 11.99 -4.99
CA HIS A 91 -4.66 11.03 -6.08
C HIS A 91 -5.74 11.44 -7.10
N TYR A 92 -6.54 12.48 -6.80
CA TYR A 92 -7.53 13.02 -7.73
C TYR A 92 -6.96 14.10 -8.65
N THR A 93 -6.04 14.93 -8.12
CA THR A 93 -5.51 16.10 -8.86
C THR A 93 -4.04 15.96 -9.21
N GLY A 94 -3.30 15.11 -8.51
CA GLY A 94 -1.85 15.00 -8.61
C GLY A 94 -1.09 16.06 -7.79
N ASP A 95 -1.80 16.93 -7.06
CA ASP A 95 -1.16 17.96 -6.23
C ASP A 95 -0.31 17.33 -5.12
N VAL A 96 0.95 17.76 -5.03
CA VAL A 96 1.89 17.30 -4.02
C VAL A 96 1.88 18.26 -2.84
N GLY A 97 1.51 17.76 -1.65
CA GLY A 97 1.60 18.51 -0.39
C GLY A 97 2.84 18.13 0.41
N GLN A 98 3.14 18.96 1.40
CA GLN A 98 4.19 18.66 2.40
C GLN A 98 3.58 17.80 3.49
N ILE A 99 4.11 16.59 3.66
CA ILE A 99 3.69 15.69 4.75
C ILE A 99 4.54 15.95 5.98
N ASP A 100 3.89 16.07 7.12
CA ASP A 100 4.56 16.15 8.42
C ASP A 100 5.38 14.88 8.67
N PRO A 101 6.71 14.95 8.82
CA PRO A 101 7.55 13.77 9.04
C PRO A 101 7.17 12.96 10.28
N ARG A 102 6.54 13.59 11.29
CA ARG A 102 6.04 12.92 12.49
C ARG A 102 4.94 11.90 12.17
N LEU A 103 4.25 12.08 11.03
CA LEU A 103 3.27 11.10 10.56
C LEU A 103 3.95 9.78 10.16
N PHE A 104 5.14 9.84 9.56
CA PHE A 104 5.93 8.65 9.24
C PHE A 104 6.45 7.96 10.52
N ASP A 105 6.86 8.75 11.52
CA ASP A 105 7.24 8.22 12.84
C ASP A 105 6.07 7.54 13.54
N LEU A 106 4.87 8.10 13.44
CA LEU A 106 3.65 7.48 13.98
C LEU A 106 3.40 6.11 13.31
N LEU A 107 3.45 6.04 11.99
CA LEU A 107 3.28 4.78 11.25
C LEU A 107 4.35 3.75 11.63
N HIS A 108 5.62 4.17 11.72
CA HIS A 108 6.71 3.29 12.13
C HIS A 108 6.49 2.73 13.55
N ARG A 109 6.12 3.57 14.51
CA ARG A 109 5.85 3.17 15.90
C ARG A 109 4.64 2.25 16.02
N VAL A 110 3.58 2.49 15.25
CA VAL A 110 2.40 1.60 15.22
C VAL A 110 2.82 0.19 14.77
N ARG A 111 3.64 0.07 13.72
CA ARG A 111 4.18 -1.23 13.28
C ARG A 111 5.03 -1.90 14.37
N GLN A 112 5.85 -1.14 15.10
CA GLN A 112 6.63 -1.67 16.21
C GLN A 112 5.74 -2.22 17.32
N VAL A 113 4.67 -1.50 17.72
CA VAL A 113 3.70 -1.97 18.72
C VAL A 113 3.03 -3.28 18.28
N LEU A 114 2.74 -3.41 16.99
CA LEU A 114 2.12 -4.62 16.40
C LEU A 114 3.12 -5.75 16.14
N GLY A 115 4.43 -5.52 16.32
CA GLY A 115 5.46 -6.50 15.95
C GLY A 115 5.42 -6.87 14.46
N SER A 116 4.97 -5.95 13.60
CA SER A 116 4.71 -6.21 12.18
C SER A 116 5.70 -5.45 11.29
N SER A 117 6.22 -6.13 10.26
CA SER A 117 6.98 -5.52 9.17
C SER A 117 6.14 -5.36 7.90
N ALA A 118 4.83 -5.59 7.97
CA ALA A 118 3.93 -5.54 6.83
C ALA A 118 3.84 -4.15 6.20
N GLU A 119 3.47 -4.13 4.93
CA GLU A 119 3.23 -2.94 4.14
C GLU A 119 1.89 -2.29 4.52
N TYR A 120 1.87 -0.96 4.65
CA TYR A 120 0.63 -0.21 4.73
C TYR A 120 -0.03 -0.08 3.36
N GLU A 121 -1.32 -0.31 3.29
CA GLU A 121 -2.15 0.07 2.16
C GLU A 121 -2.75 1.45 2.44
N VAL A 122 -2.37 2.43 1.62
CA VAL A 122 -2.79 3.83 1.74
C VAL A 122 -4.07 4.05 0.95
N ILE A 123 -5.11 4.52 1.62
CA ILE A 123 -6.40 4.91 1.04
C ILE A 123 -6.39 6.40 0.67
N SER A 124 -5.83 7.26 1.54
CA SER A 124 -5.74 8.70 1.31
C SER A 124 -4.54 9.28 2.06
N GLY A 125 -3.71 10.05 1.37
CA GLY A 125 -2.62 10.86 1.94
C GLY A 125 -3.00 12.34 1.96
N TYR A 126 -2.19 13.19 1.30
CA TYR A 126 -2.49 14.61 1.11
C TYR A 126 -3.78 14.80 0.31
N ARG A 127 -4.50 15.85 0.67
CA ARG A 127 -5.74 16.24 0.00
C ARG A 127 -5.75 17.74 -0.22
N CYS A 128 -5.78 18.19 -1.46
CA CYS A 128 -5.85 19.61 -1.77
C CYS A 128 -7.23 20.20 -1.40
N PRO A 129 -7.33 21.53 -1.20
CA PRO A 129 -8.60 22.18 -0.83
C PRO A 129 -9.73 21.88 -1.81
N THR A 130 -9.45 21.81 -3.11
CA THR A 130 -10.45 21.50 -4.15
C THR A 130 -11.04 20.11 -3.96
N THR A 131 -10.19 19.09 -3.75
CA THR A 131 -10.63 17.73 -3.46
C THR A 131 -11.42 17.66 -2.15
N ASN A 132 -10.95 18.33 -1.09
CA ASN A 132 -11.65 18.34 0.19
C ASN A 132 -13.06 18.93 0.06
N ASN A 133 -13.22 20.06 -0.65
CA ASN A 133 -14.52 20.69 -0.90
C ASN A 133 -15.44 19.76 -1.71
N ARG A 134 -14.92 19.13 -2.77
CA ARG A 134 -15.69 18.17 -3.56
C ARG A 134 -16.22 17.01 -2.70
N LEU A 135 -15.36 16.39 -1.89
CA LEU A 135 -15.76 15.28 -1.02
C LEU A 135 -16.79 15.67 0.03
N ARG A 136 -16.71 16.88 0.58
CA ARG A 136 -17.72 17.40 1.51
C ARG A 136 -19.10 17.52 0.85
N ASN A 137 -19.13 17.99 -0.38
CA ASN A 137 -20.38 18.22 -1.12
C ASN A 137 -21.00 16.93 -1.65
N THR A 138 -20.20 15.88 -1.90
CA THR A 138 -20.67 14.63 -2.53
C THR A 138 -20.98 13.52 -1.53
N ARG A 139 -20.40 13.53 -0.32
CA ARG A 139 -20.55 12.45 0.67
C ARG A 139 -21.57 12.73 1.78
N GLY A 140 -22.43 13.73 1.63
CA GLY A 140 -23.53 13.99 2.60
C GLY A 140 -23.07 14.31 4.03
N GLY A 141 -21.87 14.79 4.23
CA GLY A 141 -21.24 15.03 5.54
C GLY A 141 -20.14 14.01 5.85
N GLY A 142 -19.41 14.21 6.94
CA GLY A 142 -18.32 13.32 7.39
C GLY A 142 -16.93 13.74 6.96
N VAL A 143 -16.79 14.69 6.03
CA VAL A 143 -15.50 15.30 5.68
C VAL A 143 -15.38 16.67 6.38
N ALA A 144 -14.38 16.83 7.24
CA ALA A 144 -14.15 18.06 7.98
C ALA A 144 -13.83 19.23 7.04
N GLN A 145 -14.29 20.45 7.38
CA GLN A 145 -13.95 21.67 6.64
C GLN A 145 -12.45 21.97 6.74
N ARG A 146 -11.88 21.83 7.93
CA ARG A 146 -10.45 21.90 8.21
C ARG A 146 -9.93 20.48 8.43
N SER A 147 -9.63 19.80 7.32
CA SER A 147 -9.12 18.44 7.37
C SER A 147 -7.60 18.46 7.50
N LEU A 148 -7.04 17.67 8.42
CA LEU A 148 -5.59 17.52 8.59
C LEU A 148 -4.91 16.86 7.37
N HIS A 149 -5.67 16.20 6.49
CA HIS A 149 -5.16 15.79 5.18
C HIS A 149 -4.70 16.98 4.32
N MET A 150 -5.35 18.14 4.42
CA MET A 150 -4.94 19.37 3.69
C MET A 150 -3.65 20.00 4.25
N GLU A 151 -3.32 19.66 5.49
CA GLU A 151 -2.12 20.14 6.19
C GLU A 151 -0.96 19.12 6.12
N GLY A 152 -1.16 17.99 5.41
CA GLY A 152 -0.19 16.90 5.36
C GLY A 152 0.01 16.17 6.70
N GLN A 153 -0.91 16.32 7.63
CA GLN A 153 -0.83 15.79 8.99
C GLN A 153 -1.66 14.53 9.20
N ALA A 154 -2.34 14.01 8.18
CA ALA A 154 -3.21 12.85 8.30
C ALA A 154 -3.04 11.86 7.15
N ILE A 155 -3.33 10.60 7.45
CA ILE A 155 -3.34 9.50 6.51
C ILE A 155 -4.44 8.49 6.87
N ASP A 156 -5.11 7.96 5.83
CA ASP A 156 -6.06 6.86 5.95
C ASP A 156 -5.38 5.57 5.46
N VAL A 157 -5.28 4.58 6.35
CA VAL A 157 -4.51 3.36 6.09
C VAL A 157 -5.18 2.10 6.63
N ARG A 158 -4.73 0.96 6.10
CA ARG A 158 -4.81 -0.35 6.74
C ARG A 158 -3.43 -1.02 6.65
N LEU A 159 -3.17 -1.98 7.52
CA LEU A 159 -1.92 -2.72 7.53
C LEU A 159 -2.18 -4.14 7.03
N ARG A 160 -1.46 -4.56 6.01
CA ARG A 160 -1.67 -5.87 5.38
C ARG A 160 -1.51 -7.02 6.39
N GLY A 161 -2.52 -7.90 6.45
CA GLY A 161 -2.50 -9.06 7.36
C GLY A 161 -2.78 -8.74 8.83
N VAL A 162 -3.12 -7.49 9.18
CA VAL A 162 -3.49 -7.07 10.54
C VAL A 162 -4.96 -6.69 10.58
N ALA A 163 -5.67 -7.16 11.60
CA ALA A 163 -7.06 -6.78 11.80
C ALA A 163 -7.18 -5.26 12.01
N LEU A 164 -8.21 -4.65 11.43
CA LEU A 164 -8.40 -3.19 11.49
C LEU A 164 -8.55 -2.68 12.94
N ALA A 165 -9.16 -3.49 13.80
CA ALA A 165 -9.29 -3.17 15.23
C ALA A 165 -7.94 -3.15 15.94
N ASP A 166 -7.05 -4.10 15.63
CA ASP A 166 -5.70 -4.17 16.23
C ASP A 166 -4.86 -2.97 15.80
N LEU A 167 -4.97 -2.56 14.52
CA LEU A 167 -4.31 -1.35 14.01
C LEU A 167 -4.78 -0.10 14.75
N ARG A 168 -6.11 0.05 14.96
CA ARG A 168 -6.68 1.14 15.76
C ARG A 168 -6.14 1.14 17.19
N ASP A 169 -6.17 -0.02 17.85
CA ASP A 169 -5.79 -0.13 19.27
C ASP A 169 -4.30 0.13 19.48
N ALA A 170 -3.44 -0.34 18.58
CA ALA A 170 -2.03 0.00 18.56
C ALA A 170 -1.80 1.51 18.40
N ALA A 171 -2.53 2.15 17.49
CA ALA A 171 -2.43 3.60 17.30
C ALA A 171 -2.91 4.39 18.53
N LEU A 172 -4.03 3.98 19.14
CA LEU A 172 -4.56 4.59 20.36
C LEU A 172 -3.58 4.47 21.54
N SER A 173 -2.90 3.34 21.67
CA SER A 173 -1.94 3.10 22.76
C SER A 173 -0.77 4.08 22.74
N LEU A 174 -0.38 4.56 21.56
CA LEU A 174 0.72 5.51 21.38
C LEU A 174 0.40 6.94 21.86
N ARG A 175 -0.89 7.30 21.96
CA ARG A 175 -1.35 8.63 22.36
C ARG A 175 -0.63 9.77 21.61
N ALA A 176 -0.43 9.61 20.31
CA ALA A 176 0.42 10.49 19.51
C ALA A 176 -0.36 11.43 18.56
N GLY A 177 -1.69 11.39 18.58
CA GLY A 177 -2.56 12.20 17.72
C GLY A 177 -3.98 11.69 17.66
N GLY A 178 -4.71 12.04 16.60
CA GLY A 178 -6.06 11.58 16.36
C GLY A 178 -6.11 10.20 15.73
N VAL A 179 -7.09 9.39 16.13
CA VAL A 179 -7.37 8.06 15.58
C VAL A 179 -8.87 7.94 15.26
N GLY A 180 -9.18 7.77 13.99
CA GLY A 180 -10.55 7.53 13.50
C GLY A 180 -10.72 6.07 13.05
N PHE A 181 -11.81 5.43 13.42
CA PHE A 181 -12.08 4.04 13.08
C PHE A 181 -13.24 3.91 12.08
N TYR A 182 -12.93 3.48 10.86
CA TYR A 182 -13.88 3.37 9.75
C TYR A 182 -14.03 1.92 9.26
N PRO A 183 -14.69 1.05 10.05
CA PRO A 183 -14.77 -0.38 9.72
C PRO A 183 -15.61 -0.67 8.47
N ARG A 184 -16.56 0.19 8.10
CA ARG A 184 -17.36 0.04 6.86
C ARG A 184 -16.53 0.34 5.62
N ASP A 185 -15.67 1.35 5.71
CA ASP A 185 -14.78 1.78 4.62
C ASP A 185 -13.40 1.07 4.68
N GLN A 186 -13.21 0.21 5.68
CA GLN A 186 -12.03 -0.65 5.85
C GLN A 186 -10.72 0.13 5.97
N PHE A 187 -10.69 1.20 6.80
CA PHE A 187 -9.45 1.92 7.13
C PHE A 187 -9.45 2.50 8.56
N VAL A 188 -8.27 2.84 9.02
CA VAL A 188 -8.02 3.65 10.21
C VAL A 188 -7.43 4.98 9.76
N HIS A 189 -8.01 6.08 10.23
CA HIS A 189 -7.44 7.41 10.11
C HIS A 189 -6.43 7.64 11.23
N LEU A 190 -5.24 8.11 10.86
CA LEU A 190 -4.18 8.50 11.78
C LEU A 190 -3.76 9.93 11.50
N ASP A 191 -3.55 10.75 12.53
CA ASP A 191 -3.06 12.10 12.37
C ASP A 191 -2.10 12.54 13.50
N THR A 192 -1.32 13.58 13.25
CA THR A 192 -0.37 14.19 14.22
C THR A 192 -0.97 15.39 14.95
N GLY A 193 -2.27 15.59 14.89
CA GLY A 193 -2.97 16.68 15.57
C GLY A 193 -3.21 16.40 17.06
N ARG A 194 -4.21 17.07 17.62
CA ARG A 194 -4.58 16.86 19.03
C ARG A 194 -5.07 15.44 19.28
N LEU A 195 -4.81 14.92 20.47
CA LEU A 195 -5.29 13.61 20.90
C LEU A 195 -6.84 13.56 20.92
N ARG A 196 -7.40 12.65 20.14
CA ARG A 196 -8.84 12.35 20.06
C ARG A 196 -9.09 11.01 19.35
N SER A 197 -10.30 10.45 19.53
CA SER A 197 -10.74 9.25 18.81
C SER A 197 -12.23 9.35 18.44
N TRP A 198 -12.66 8.70 17.36
CA TRP A 198 -14.05 8.65 16.89
C TRP A 198 -14.34 7.43 16.02
#